data_ebc1bbe631339808e306ab95a39d7152
#
_entry.id   ebc1bbe631339808e306ab95a39d7152
#
_cell.length_a   1.000
_cell.length_b   1.000
_cell.length_c   1.000
_cell.angle_alpha   90.00
_cell.angle_beta   90.00
_cell.angle_gamma   90.00
#
_symmetry.space_group_name_H-M   'P 1'
#
loop_
_entity.id
_entity.type
_entity.pdbx_description
1 polymer ?
#
loop_
_entity_poly.entity_id
_entity_poly.type
_entity_poly.pdbx_seq_one_letter_code
_entity_poly.pdbx_strand_id
1 'polypeptide(L)'
;TRKESSAASDVYKRQFQNLFKLFDKFAGMTGTGKQGEKEFFELYSKIVVEIPTDKPIQRQDLEDRVFANMEEKNQAIIDTVVEKNKKGQPVLLITRTAEAAEYFSTNLFQLDIPNNLLIAQNVSKEAQMIAEAGNRAAVTVATSMAGRGTDIKLAQGVHEIGGLAVIINEHMENSRVDRQLRGRAGRQGDPGVSQIFVSLDDYIVKKWSQSKLLENDKLNQTSSETLENSKVFQLRVKNIVNKAQTVSEETSIVQREMANEFEKSISVQRDLIYKERNLILDMVNKNQFDYKQLAKDVFRKDLKIFNINDEKGVINYVYKNLSFNFETNNEKIDVYNQESIVNFLIQHFMQQFGDNQKKAADPYFILRFIQKSIIKAIDIAWIEPVSYTHLTLPT
;
A
#
# COMPACT_ATOMS: atom_id res chain seq x y z
N THR A 1 8.77 -21.71 -12.53
CA THR A 1 9.01 -21.76 -11.06
C THR A 1 8.90 -20.38 -10.38
N ARG A 2 9.42 -19.28 -10.97
CA ARG A 2 9.27 -17.91 -10.42
C ARG A 2 7.84 -17.36 -10.53
N LYS A 3 7.12 -17.66 -11.61
CA LYS A 3 5.69 -17.27 -11.79
C LYS A 3 4.75 -18.01 -10.83
N GLU A 4 5.02 -19.26 -10.54
CA GLU A 4 4.21 -20.05 -9.60
C GLU A 4 4.39 -19.58 -8.14
N SER A 5 5.58 -19.13 -7.76
CA SER A 5 5.85 -18.57 -6.42
C SER A 5 5.16 -17.20 -6.22
N SER A 6 5.09 -16.35 -7.25
CA SER A 6 4.38 -15.05 -7.15
C SER A 6 2.86 -15.25 -7.10
N ALA A 7 2.31 -16.17 -7.89
CA ALA A 7 0.88 -16.49 -7.90
C ALA A 7 0.41 -17.06 -6.56
N ALA A 8 1.19 -17.96 -5.95
CA ALA A 8 0.88 -18.47 -4.61
C ALA A 8 0.91 -17.37 -3.53
N SER A 9 1.77 -16.37 -3.69
CA SER A 9 1.82 -15.20 -2.81
C SER A 9 0.60 -14.28 -2.97
N ASP A 10 0.04 -14.16 -4.18
CA ASP A 10 -1.12 -13.30 -4.46
C ASP A 10 -2.43 -13.89 -3.91
N VAL A 11 -2.56 -15.21 -3.81
CA VAL A 11 -3.71 -15.87 -3.20
C VAL A 11 -3.93 -15.47 -1.74
N TYR A 12 -2.86 -15.10 -1.04
CA TYR A 12 -2.88 -14.80 0.40
C TYR A 12 -2.75 -13.31 0.71
N LYS A 13 -2.65 -12.42 -0.28
CA LYS A 13 -2.57 -10.98 -0.04
C LYS A 13 -3.85 -10.46 0.60
N ARG A 14 -3.70 -9.74 1.69
CA ARG A 14 -4.73 -8.95 2.34
C ARG A 14 -4.25 -7.52 2.45
N GLN A 15 -5.15 -6.57 2.26
CA GLN A 15 -4.82 -5.17 2.55
C GLN A 15 -4.62 -4.99 4.06
N PHE A 16 -3.73 -4.06 4.43
CA PHE A 16 -3.44 -3.76 5.84
C PHE A 16 -4.69 -3.40 6.64
N GLN A 17 -5.65 -2.70 6.03
CA GLN A 17 -6.93 -2.35 6.67
C GLN A 17 -7.68 -3.60 7.16
N ASN A 18 -7.71 -4.66 6.37
CA ASN A 18 -8.40 -5.89 6.71
C ASN A 18 -7.55 -6.82 7.57
N LEU A 19 -6.22 -6.69 7.54
CA LEU A 19 -5.34 -7.43 8.44
C LEU A 19 -5.65 -7.07 9.90
N PHE A 20 -5.76 -5.78 10.22
CA PHE A 20 -6.03 -5.33 11.59
C PHE A 20 -7.41 -5.76 12.13
N LYS A 21 -8.39 -6.02 11.26
CA LYS A 21 -9.71 -6.56 11.66
C LYS A 21 -9.66 -8.01 12.14
N LEU A 22 -8.57 -8.73 11.88
CA LEU A 22 -8.42 -10.12 12.33
C LEU A 22 -8.03 -10.23 13.82
N PHE A 23 -7.63 -9.14 14.45
CA PHE A 23 -7.24 -9.13 15.85
C PHE A 23 -8.45 -8.75 16.72
N ASP A 24 -8.73 -9.54 17.73
CA ASP A 24 -9.82 -9.27 18.69
C ASP A 24 -9.61 -7.94 19.43
N LYS A 25 -8.35 -7.63 19.72
CA LYS A 25 -7.95 -6.40 20.38
C LYS A 25 -6.77 -5.78 19.65
N PHE A 26 -6.91 -4.53 19.26
CA PHE A 26 -5.79 -3.73 18.77
C PHE A 26 -5.97 -2.28 19.19
N ALA A 27 -4.86 -1.59 19.34
CA ALA A 27 -4.77 -0.16 19.58
C ALA A 27 -3.57 0.40 18.81
N GLY A 28 -3.59 1.70 18.56
CA GLY A 28 -2.48 2.41 17.92
C GLY A 28 -2.23 3.74 18.62
N MET A 29 -1.02 4.24 18.51
CA MET A 29 -0.63 5.53 19.04
C MET A 29 -0.06 6.41 17.93
N THR A 30 -0.53 7.64 17.85
CA THR A 30 -0.05 8.62 16.87
C THR A 30 -0.28 10.04 17.38
N GLY A 31 0.61 10.97 17.04
CA GLY A 31 0.44 12.40 17.33
C GLY A 31 -0.58 13.12 16.42
N THR A 32 -1.16 12.45 15.44
CA THR A 32 -2.04 13.05 14.42
C THR A 32 -3.34 12.27 14.20
N GLY A 33 -3.76 11.45 15.17
CA GLY A 33 -4.91 10.55 15.04
C GLY A 33 -6.26 11.26 14.95
N LYS A 34 -6.43 12.37 15.65
CA LYS A 34 -7.72 13.05 15.77
C LYS A 34 -8.33 13.48 14.44
N GLN A 35 -7.52 13.89 13.49
CA GLN A 35 -7.97 14.25 12.15
C GLN A 35 -8.56 13.08 11.36
N GLY A 36 -8.11 11.83 11.64
CA GLY A 36 -8.62 10.62 11.00
C GLY A 36 -9.67 9.87 11.81
N GLU A 37 -10.22 10.47 12.88
CA GLU A 37 -11.15 9.79 13.80
C GLU A 37 -12.36 9.21 13.09
N LYS A 38 -12.94 9.94 12.13
CA LYS A 38 -14.07 9.47 11.35
C LYS A 38 -13.71 8.19 10.57
N GLU A 39 -12.58 8.19 9.86
CA GLU A 39 -12.11 7.04 9.10
C GLU A 39 -11.80 5.83 10.02
N PHE A 40 -11.17 6.05 11.18
CA PHE A 40 -10.94 5.00 12.16
C PHE A 40 -12.23 4.42 12.75
N PHE A 41 -13.23 5.25 12.96
CA PHE A 41 -14.53 4.80 13.45
C PHE A 41 -15.26 3.97 12.39
N GLU A 42 -15.31 4.42 11.16
CA GLU A 42 -15.96 3.73 10.03
C GLU A 42 -15.29 2.39 9.69
N LEU A 43 -13.95 2.33 9.70
CA LEU A 43 -13.20 1.12 9.35
C LEU A 43 -13.12 0.11 10.48
N TYR A 44 -12.93 0.57 11.71
CA TYR A 44 -12.57 -0.29 12.85
C TYR A 44 -13.46 -0.15 14.07
N SER A 45 -14.47 0.73 14.04
CA SER A 45 -15.31 1.09 15.18
C SER A 45 -14.46 1.53 16.40
N LYS A 46 -13.36 2.27 16.13
CA LYS A 46 -12.44 2.77 17.15
C LYS A 46 -12.53 4.28 17.26
N ILE A 47 -12.57 4.75 18.49
CA ILE A 47 -12.52 6.18 18.83
C ILE A 47 -11.07 6.61 19.04
N VAL A 48 -10.80 7.89 18.82
CA VAL A 48 -9.50 8.51 19.09
C VAL A 48 -9.56 9.28 20.39
N VAL A 49 -8.77 8.85 21.37
CA VAL A 49 -8.63 9.53 22.65
C VAL A 49 -7.39 10.43 22.63
N GLU A 50 -7.57 11.70 22.90
CA GLU A 50 -6.47 12.66 23.06
C GLU A 50 -5.90 12.55 24.47
N ILE A 51 -4.60 12.25 24.55
CA ILE A 51 -3.86 12.25 25.81
C ILE A 51 -3.07 13.57 25.86
N PRO A 52 -3.27 14.41 26.87
CA PRO A 52 -2.52 15.66 27.01
C PRO A 52 -1.03 15.40 27.11
N THR A 53 -0.23 16.35 26.61
CA THR A 53 1.23 16.27 26.69
C THR A 53 1.71 16.47 28.12
N ASP A 54 2.72 15.70 28.54
CA ASP A 54 3.34 15.82 29.87
C ASP A 54 3.99 17.20 30.07
N LYS A 55 4.67 17.70 29.05
CA LYS A 55 5.29 19.03 29.04
C LYS A 55 4.66 19.91 27.95
N PRO A 56 4.54 21.23 28.19
CA PRO A 56 4.03 22.14 27.17
C PRO A 56 4.93 22.16 25.94
N ILE A 57 4.32 22.31 24.78
CA ILE A 57 5.02 22.39 23.49
C ILE A 57 5.73 23.75 23.43
N GLN A 58 7.06 23.72 23.29
CA GLN A 58 7.89 24.93 23.14
C GLN A 58 8.30 25.19 21.68
N ARG A 59 7.90 24.30 20.75
CA ARG A 59 8.16 24.48 19.32
C ARG A 59 7.38 25.67 18.78
N GLN A 60 8.06 26.46 17.98
CA GLN A 60 7.47 27.58 17.21
C GLN A 60 7.24 27.14 15.76
N ASP A 61 5.98 27.05 15.37
CA ASP A 61 5.61 26.79 13.99
C ASP A 61 5.48 28.13 13.25
N LEU A 62 6.52 28.49 12.48
CA LEU A 62 6.57 29.74 11.74
C LEU A 62 5.59 29.70 10.55
N GLU A 63 5.18 30.87 10.09
CA GLU A 63 4.35 30.98 8.88
C GLU A 63 5.11 30.46 7.66
N ASP A 64 4.33 29.95 6.72
CA ASP A 64 4.86 29.45 5.45
C ASP A 64 5.45 30.61 4.65
N ARG A 65 6.67 30.42 4.12
CA ARG A 65 7.26 31.36 3.18
C ARG A 65 6.82 31.01 1.76
N VAL A 66 6.35 32.01 1.04
CA VAL A 66 5.67 31.84 -0.25
C VAL A 66 6.49 32.47 -1.37
N PHE A 67 6.71 31.71 -2.44
CA PHE A 67 7.51 32.09 -3.60
C PHE A 67 6.70 31.93 -4.90
N ALA A 68 7.08 32.66 -5.93
CA ALA A 68 6.46 32.54 -7.23
C ALA A 68 6.92 31.27 -7.96
N ASN A 69 8.20 30.95 -7.89
CA ASN A 69 8.81 29.84 -8.60
C ASN A 69 9.67 28.96 -7.66
N MET A 70 10.06 27.79 -8.17
CA MET A 70 10.82 26.81 -7.42
C MET A 70 12.28 27.23 -7.20
N GLU A 71 12.89 27.93 -8.16
CA GLU A 71 14.29 28.30 -8.10
C GLU A 71 14.58 29.24 -6.91
N GLU A 72 13.79 30.29 -6.78
CA GLU A 72 13.89 31.25 -5.68
C GLU A 72 13.54 30.63 -4.34
N LYS A 73 12.51 29.77 -4.29
CA LYS A 73 12.20 29.00 -3.09
C LYS A 73 13.39 28.15 -2.64
N ASN A 74 14.01 27.41 -3.58
CA ASN A 74 15.16 26.56 -3.26
C ASN A 74 16.36 27.38 -2.76
N GLN A 75 16.63 28.54 -3.37
CA GLN A 75 17.68 29.43 -2.90
C GLN A 75 17.38 29.92 -1.48
N ALA A 76 16.14 30.35 -1.21
CA ALA A 76 15.75 30.82 0.11
C ALA A 76 15.83 29.71 1.19
N ILE A 77 15.58 28.45 0.83
CA ILE A 77 15.79 27.30 1.71
C ILE A 77 17.27 27.15 2.02
N ILE A 78 18.13 27.17 1.01
CA ILE A 78 19.59 27.05 1.20
C ILE A 78 20.09 28.17 2.10
N ASP A 79 19.71 29.41 1.84
CA ASP A 79 20.12 30.58 2.65
C ASP A 79 19.68 30.43 4.10
N THR A 80 18.45 29.92 4.31
CA THR A 80 17.92 29.65 5.68
C THR A 80 18.71 28.56 6.40
N VAL A 81 19.08 27.48 5.70
CA VAL A 81 19.93 26.41 6.26
C VAL A 81 21.31 26.96 6.63
N VAL A 82 21.93 27.74 5.74
CA VAL A 82 23.23 28.38 5.97
C VAL A 82 23.19 29.30 7.20
N GLU A 83 22.16 30.15 7.30
CA GLU A 83 21.99 31.06 8.44
C GLU A 83 21.90 30.31 9.77
N LYS A 84 21.06 29.25 9.81
CA LYS A 84 20.88 28.44 11.02
C LYS A 84 22.13 27.65 11.41
N ASN A 85 22.82 27.07 10.42
CA ASN A 85 24.07 26.36 10.60
C ASN A 85 25.15 27.28 11.19
N LYS A 86 25.29 28.51 10.65
CA LYS A 86 26.22 29.53 11.21
C LYS A 86 25.93 29.89 12.64
N LYS A 87 24.67 29.86 13.05
CA LYS A 87 24.26 30.06 14.47
C LYS A 87 24.52 28.83 15.36
N GLY A 88 24.99 27.75 14.78
CA GLY A 88 25.18 26.45 15.45
C GLY A 88 23.90 25.66 15.66
N GLN A 89 22.74 26.11 15.13
CA GLN A 89 21.46 25.43 15.26
C GLN A 89 21.43 24.21 14.36
N PRO A 90 21.05 23.00 14.85
CA PRO A 90 20.87 21.84 14.00
C PRO A 90 19.68 22.03 13.08
N VAL A 91 19.81 21.55 11.83
CA VAL A 91 18.79 21.68 10.80
C VAL A 91 18.41 20.31 10.24
N LEU A 92 17.13 20.03 10.18
CA LEU A 92 16.55 18.92 9.45
C LEU A 92 15.77 19.49 8.27
N LEU A 93 16.34 19.37 7.06
CA LEU A 93 15.67 19.74 5.81
C LEU A 93 14.92 18.52 5.25
N ILE A 94 13.62 18.66 5.11
CA ILE A 94 12.75 17.56 4.65
C ILE A 94 12.24 17.88 3.26
N THR A 95 12.39 16.91 2.34
CA THR A 95 11.93 16.97 0.96
C THR A 95 10.90 15.88 0.68
N ARG A 96 10.11 16.07 -0.38
CA ARG A 96 9.14 15.07 -0.82
C ARG A 96 9.81 13.92 -1.55
N THR A 97 10.80 14.18 -2.40
CA THR A 97 11.48 13.20 -3.24
C THR A 97 12.96 13.05 -2.91
N ALA A 98 13.54 11.93 -3.31
CA ALA A 98 14.97 11.68 -3.15
C ALA A 98 15.82 12.63 -4.03
N GLU A 99 15.37 12.91 -5.26
CA GLU A 99 16.05 13.82 -6.19
C GLU A 99 16.14 15.24 -5.58
N ALA A 100 15.06 15.72 -4.93
CA ALA A 100 15.11 17.01 -4.25
C ALA A 100 16.08 16.98 -3.05
N ALA A 101 16.13 15.86 -2.32
CA ALA A 101 17.08 15.71 -1.22
C ALA A 101 18.53 15.72 -1.70
N GLU A 102 18.83 15.03 -2.76
CA GLU A 102 20.16 15.00 -3.39
C GLU A 102 20.56 16.39 -3.92
N TYR A 103 19.62 17.11 -4.55
CA TYR A 103 19.83 18.49 -5.00
C TYR A 103 20.26 19.40 -3.85
N PHE A 104 19.53 19.43 -2.75
CA PHE A 104 19.89 20.27 -1.60
C PHE A 104 21.19 19.81 -0.95
N SER A 105 21.40 18.52 -0.78
CA SER A 105 22.62 17.96 -0.20
C SER A 105 23.86 18.39 -1.00
N THR A 106 23.79 18.31 -2.33
CA THR A 106 24.89 18.70 -3.23
C THR A 106 25.17 20.21 -3.16
N ASN A 107 24.12 21.05 -3.20
CA ASN A 107 24.30 22.51 -3.13
C ASN A 107 24.87 22.96 -1.77
N LEU A 108 24.41 22.35 -0.67
CA LEU A 108 24.97 22.64 0.66
C LEU A 108 26.44 22.21 0.77
N PHE A 109 26.79 21.07 0.20
CA PHE A 109 28.17 20.61 0.17
C PHE A 109 29.09 21.56 -0.65
N GLN A 110 28.60 22.11 -1.76
CA GLN A 110 29.32 23.12 -2.56
C GLN A 110 29.55 24.44 -1.80
N LEU A 111 28.74 24.71 -0.76
CA LEU A 111 28.88 25.85 0.13
C LEU A 111 29.68 25.53 1.41
N ASP A 112 30.46 24.45 1.39
CA ASP A 112 31.26 23.96 2.52
C ASP A 112 30.43 23.62 3.76
N ILE A 113 29.17 23.21 3.58
CA ILE A 113 28.32 22.73 4.67
C ILE A 113 28.19 21.21 4.60
N PRO A 114 28.94 20.47 5.45
CA PRO A 114 28.79 19.03 5.54
C PRO A 114 27.38 18.67 6.00
N ASN A 115 26.79 17.68 5.33
CA ASN A 115 25.42 17.26 5.65
C ASN A 115 25.26 15.75 5.51
N ASN A 116 24.31 15.19 6.27
CA ASN A 116 23.90 13.81 6.17
C ASN A 116 22.68 13.69 5.25
N LEU A 117 22.71 12.77 4.28
CA LEU A 117 21.62 12.51 3.34
C LEU A 117 20.87 11.23 3.72
N LEU A 118 19.61 11.38 4.15
CA LEU A 118 18.71 10.30 4.57
C LEU A 118 17.66 10.00 3.50
N ILE A 119 17.93 9.02 2.67
CA ILE A 119 17.02 8.50 1.64
C ILE A 119 16.87 6.99 1.80
N ALA A 120 15.84 6.40 1.19
CA ALA A 120 15.51 4.97 1.32
C ALA A 120 16.66 4.01 0.99
N GLN A 121 17.66 4.46 0.23
CA GLN A 121 18.83 3.65 -0.12
C GLN A 121 19.84 3.52 1.03
N ASN A 122 19.78 4.35 2.05
CA ASN A 122 20.77 4.43 3.14
C ASN A 122 20.28 3.85 4.48
N VAL A 123 19.28 2.96 4.47
CA VAL A 123 18.62 2.41 5.67
C VAL A 123 19.60 1.83 6.69
N SER A 124 20.68 1.21 6.25
CA SER A 124 21.66 0.60 7.17
C SER A 124 22.41 1.60 8.08
N LYS A 125 22.48 2.86 7.66
CA LYS A 125 23.14 3.96 8.41
C LYS A 125 22.14 4.95 9.02
N GLU A 126 20.86 4.76 8.77
CA GLU A 126 19.80 5.68 9.15
C GLU A 126 19.80 6.00 10.66
N ALA A 127 19.89 4.97 11.49
CA ALA A 127 19.89 5.15 12.95
C ALA A 127 21.07 6.00 13.45
N GLN A 128 22.26 5.84 12.88
CA GLN A 128 23.44 6.62 13.23
C GLN A 128 23.28 8.07 12.78
N MET A 129 22.86 8.31 11.54
CA MET A 129 22.66 9.65 10.99
C MET A 129 21.61 10.44 11.76
N ILE A 130 20.53 9.77 12.21
CA ILE A 130 19.51 10.40 13.05
C ILE A 130 20.03 10.73 14.44
N ALA A 131 20.87 9.87 15.03
CA ALA A 131 21.50 10.17 16.31
C ALA A 131 22.40 11.42 16.23
N GLU A 132 23.03 11.66 15.09
CA GLU A 132 23.88 12.84 14.84
C GLU A 132 23.08 14.11 14.51
N ALA A 133 21.83 13.97 14.02
CA ALA A 133 21.02 15.10 13.56
C ALA A 133 20.69 16.16 14.63
N GLY A 134 20.79 15.81 15.91
CA GLY A 134 20.60 16.73 17.03
C GLY A 134 21.86 17.41 17.52
N ASN A 135 23.02 17.17 16.91
CA ASN A 135 24.27 17.79 17.29
C ASN A 135 24.34 19.26 16.84
N ARG A 136 25.16 20.05 17.53
CA ARG A 136 25.35 21.45 17.18
C ARG A 136 25.83 21.62 15.74
N ALA A 137 25.20 22.54 14.99
CA ALA A 137 25.45 22.81 13.57
C ALA A 137 25.29 21.59 12.63
N ALA A 138 24.70 20.48 13.08
CA ALA A 138 24.42 19.36 12.20
C ALA A 138 23.38 19.75 11.14
N VAL A 139 23.62 19.37 9.90
CA VAL A 139 22.66 19.51 8.81
C VAL A 139 22.30 18.12 8.30
N THR A 140 21.02 17.80 8.30
CA THR A 140 20.50 16.53 7.79
C THR A 140 19.45 16.83 6.74
N VAL A 141 19.65 16.29 5.53
CA VAL A 141 18.67 16.37 4.43
C VAL A 141 18.00 15.02 4.34
N ALA A 142 16.67 15.00 4.40
CA ALA A 142 15.92 13.75 4.49
C ALA A 142 14.67 13.78 3.61
N THR A 143 14.23 12.61 3.15
CA THR A 143 12.87 12.48 2.59
C THR A 143 11.83 12.38 3.73
N SER A 144 10.58 12.70 3.42
CA SER A 144 9.46 12.69 4.38
C SER A 144 9.27 11.34 5.10
N MET A 145 9.68 10.24 4.48
CA MET A 145 9.56 8.89 5.03
C MET A 145 10.76 8.47 5.88
N ALA A 146 11.93 9.07 5.66
CA ALA A 146 13.15 8.73 6.36
C ALA A 146 13.09 9.12 7.84
N GLY A 147 13.71 8.32 8.70
CA GLY A 147 13.75 8.53 10.14
C GLY A 147 12.39 8.41 10.86
N ARG A 148 11.37 7.83 10.22
CA ARG A 148 10.06 7.64 10.85
C ARG A 148 10.16 6.69 12.04
N GLY A 149 9.62 7.12 13.19
CA GLY A 149 9.65 6.32 14.43
C GLY A 149 10.93 6.48 15.26
N THR A 150 11.94 7.20 14.77
CA THR A 150 13.18 7.45 15.51
C THR A 150 13.16 8.85 16.13
N ASP A 151 13.67 8.96 17.35
CA ASP A 151 13.75 10.23 18.08
C ASP A 151 15.09 10.91 17.85
N ILE A 152 15.05 12.23 17.57
CA ILE A 152 16.22 13.07 17.43
C ILE A 152 16.48 13.72 18.79
N LYS A 153 17.54 13.29 19.46
CA LYS A 153 17.96 13.84 20.77
C LYS A 153 18.87 15.02 20.55
N LEU A 154 18.58 16.13 21.24
CA LEU A 154 19.39 17.32 21.16
C LEU A 154 20.67 17.16 22.01
N ALA A 155 21.80 17.55 21.44
CA ALA A 155 23.06 17.62 22.17
C ALA A 155 23.07 18.76 23.20
N GLN A 156 24.00 18.70 24.16
CA GLN A 156 24.16 19.72 25.17
C GLN A 156 24.41 21.12 24.57
N GLY A 157 23.73 22.14 25.08
CA GLY A 157 23.83 23.52 24.58
C GLY A 157 22.98 23.85 23.36
N VAL A 158 22.31 22.86 22.74
CA VAL A 158 21.44 23.09 21.57
C VAL A 158 20.10 23.71 21.97
N HIS A 159 19.64 23.46 23.19
CA HIS A 159 18.44 24.10 23.74
C HIS A 159 18.56 25.63 23.79
N GLU A 160 19.73 26.14 24.15
CA GLU A 160 19.99 27.59 24.31
C GLU A 160 19.97 28.34 22.97
N ILE A 161 20.23 27.63 21.86
CA ILE A 161 20.22 28.19 20.50
C ILE A 161 18.91 27.93 19.73
N GLY A 162 17.87 27.49 20.45
CA GLY A 162 16.51 27.33 19.90
C GLY A 162 16.16 25.94 19.43
N GLY A 163 16.96 24.91 19.78
CA GLY A 163 16.67 23.50 19.46
C GLY A 163 16.76 23.14 17.97
N LEU A 164 16.11 22.08 17.59
CA LEU A 164 16.10 21.61 16.19
C LEU A 164 15.26 22.52 15.30
N ALA A 165 15.81 22.92 14.15
CA ALA A 165 15.08 23.60 13.09
C ALA A 165 14.65 22.59 12.02
N VAL A 166 13.35 22.46 11.82
CA VAL A 166 12.76 21.63 10.76
C VAL A 166 12.33 22.53 9.61
N ILE A 167 12.95 22.35 8.46
CA ILE A 167 12.64 23.07 7.23
C ILE A 167 11.99 22.06 6.27
N ILE A 168 10.82 22.41 5.75
CA ILE A 168 10.06 21.54 4.84
C ILE A 168 9.96 22.25 3.50
N ASN A 169 10.39 21.57 2.43
CA ASN A 169 10.54 22.22 1.14
C ASN A 169 9.23 22.41 0.38
N GLU A 170 8.17 21.70 0.72
CA GLU A 170 6.82 21.84 0.15
C GLU A 170 5.78 21.16 1.06
N HIS A 171 4.51 21.52 0.95
CA HIS A 171 3.43 20.79 1.61
C HIS A 171 3.31 19.38 1.06
N MET A 172 3.07 18.42 1.94
CA MET A 172 2.78 17.04 1.55
C MET A 172 1.32 16.91 1.10
N GLU A 173 1.01 15.82 0.41
CA GLU A 173 -0.37 15.58 -0.07
C GLU A 173 -1.40 15.42 1.06
N ASN A 174 -0.95 15.31 2.31
CA ASN A 174 -1.81 15.18 3.48
C ASN A 174 -1.28 16.03 4.65
N SER A 175 -2.14 16.87 5.20
CA SER A 175 -1.81 17.77 6.33
C SER A 175 -1.37 17.02 7.60
N ARG A 176 -1.78 15.78 7.79
CA ARG A 176 -1.28 14.93 8.88
C ARG A 176 0.21 14.64 8.73
N VAL A 177 0.68 14.48 7.49
CA VAL A 177 2.11 14.27 7.23
C VAL A 177 2.87 15.55 7.58
N ASP A 178 2.41 16.73 7.15
CA ASP A 178 3.03 18.01 7.50
C ASP A 178 3.17 18.17 9.03
N ARG A 179 2.11 17.84 9.77
CA ARG A 179 2.15 17.86 11.25
C ARG A 179 3.16 16.86 11.82
N GLN A 180 3.27 15.67 11.24
CA GLN A 180 4.27 14.67 11.65
C GLN A 180 5.70 15.18 11.39
N LEU A 181 5.91 15.88 10.26
CA LEU A 181 7.20 16.48 9.93
C LEU A 181 7.54 17.63 10.88
N ARG A 182 6.62 18.56 11.11
CA ARG A 182 6.78 19.61 12.12
C ARG A 182 7.06 19.02 13.51
N GLY A 183 6.40 17.90 13.84
CA GLY A 183 6.59 17.15 15.10
C GLY A 183 7.93 16.44 15.26
N ARG A 184 8.86 16.57 14.30
CA ARG A 184 10.25 16.15 14.48
C ARG A 184 11.01 17.08 15.42
N ALA A 185 10.64 18.37 15.48
CA ALA A 185 11.17 19.33 16.45
C ALA A 185 10.25 19.47 17.67
N GLY A 186 10.78 19.97 18.76
CA GLY A 186 10.04 20.30 19.98
C GLY A 186 9.47 19.09 20.71
N ARG A 187 10.19 17.98 20.74
CA ARG A 187 9.82 16.77 21.48
C ARG A 187 10.20 16.89 22.95
N GLN A 188 9.46 16.20 23.81
CA GLN A 188 9.75 16.13 25.26
C GLN A 188 9.83 17.49 25.98
N GLY A 189 9.19 18.53 25.42
CA GLY A 189 9.29 19.90 25.93
C GLY A 189 10.54 20.66 25.48
N ASP A 190 11.29 20.13 24.51
CA ASP A 190 12.43 20.82 23.93
C ASP A 190 11.99 22.02 23.08
N PRO A 191 12.80 23.10 23.01
CA PRO A 191 12.58 24.14 22.01
C PRO A 191 12.81 23.61 20.62
N GLY A 192 12.22 24.28 19.63
CA GLY A 192 12.39 23.96 18.24
C GLY A 192 11.65 24.91 17.33
N VAL A 193 11.98 24.88 16.05
CA VAL A 193 11.35 25.72 15.05
C VAL A 193 10.95 24.86 13.86
N SER A 194 9.77 25.12 13.28
CA SER A 194 9.40 24.52 12.01
C SER A 194 8.93 25.57 11.01
N GLN A 195 9.29 25.41 9.75
CA GLN A 195 8.85 26.29 8.66
C GLN A 195 8.68 25.53 7.37
N ILE A 196 7.61 25.82 6.62
CA ILE A 196 7.36 25.28 5.30
C ILE A 196 7.61 26.37 4.26
N PHE A 197 8.22 25.98 3.14
CA PHE A 197 8.46 26.83 1.99
C PHE A 197 7.58 26.37 0.85
N VAL A 198 6.88 27.28 0.21
CA VAL A 198 5.83 26.98 -0.78
C VAL A 198 6.07 27.79 -2.03
N SER A 199 5.84 27.18 -3.19
CA SER A 199 5.81 27.88 -4.49
C SER A 199 4.62 27.45 -5.33
N LEU A 200 4.30 28.23 -6.35
CA LEU A 200 3.29 27.84 -7.34
C LEU A 200 3.74 26.63 -8.19
N ASP A 201 5.05 26.36 -8.21
CA ASP A 201 5.65 25.23 -8.92
C ASP A 201 5.61 23.91 -8.13
N ASP A 202 5.17 23.93 -6.90
CA ASP A 202 5.14 22.75 -6.06
C ASP A 202 4.22 21.66 -6.63
N TYR A 203 4.63 20.41 -6.43
CA TYR A 203 3.89 19.25 -6.95
C TYR A 203 2.42 19.24 -6.58
N ILE A 204 2.11 19.56 -5.32
CA ILE A 204 0.74 19.57 -4.83
C ILE A 204 -0.13 20.61 -5.56
N VAL A 205 0.47 21.76 -5.88
CA VAL A 205 -0.22 22.84 -6.61
C VAL A 205 -0.43 22.43 -8.07
N LYS A 206 0.61 21.93 -8.74
CA LYS A 206 0.53 21.49 -10.15
C LYS A 206 -0.46 20.36 -10.36
N LYS A 207 -0.52 19.40 -9.41
CA LYS A 207 -1.37 18.22 -9.55
C LYS A 207 -2.85 18.48 -9.17
N TRP A 208 -3.08 19.25 -8.12
CA TRP A 208 -4.40 19.34 -7.49
C TRP A 208 -5.08 20.71 -7.60
N SER A 209 -4.35 21.74 -8.08
CA SER A 209 -4.92 23.07 -8.24
C SER A 209 -5.44 23.29 -9.66
N GLN A 210 -6.65 23.83 -9.78
CA GLN A 210 -7.26 24.30 -11.04
C GLN A 210 -7.17 25.84 -11.17
N SER A 211 -6.20 26.46 -10.50
CA SER A 211 -6.12 27.90 -10.44
C SER A 211 -5.61 28.53 -11.73
N LYS A 212 -6.35 29.48 -12.28
CA LYS A 212 -5.92 30.31 -13.42
C LYS A 212 -4.65 31.15 -13.14
N LEU A 213 -4.22 31.23 -11.89
CA LEU A 213 -2.96 31.89 -11.52
C LEU A 213 -1.75 31.13 -12.03
N LEU A 214 -1.86 29.83 -12.26
CA LEU A 214 -0.78 29.00 -12.82
C LEU A 214 -0.51 29.31 -14.29
N GLU A 215 -1.51 29.89 -15.00
CA GLU A 215 -1.40 30.26 -16.42
C GLU A 215 -0.96 31.72 -16.63
N ASN A 216 -0.65 32.45 -15.54
CA ASN A 216 -0.41 33.89 -15.63
C ASN A 216 1.09 34.20 -15.76
N ASP A 217 1.58 34.29 -16.98
CA ASP A 217 2.97 34.62 -17.32
C ASP A 217 3.48 35.94 -16.70
N LYS A 218 2.59 36.85 -16.28
CA LYS A 218 2.97 38.08 -15.61
C LYS A 218 3.56 37.88 -14.22
N LEU A 219 3.22 36.77 -13.55
CA LEU A 219 3.81 36.44 -12.25
C LEU A 219 5.28 36.03 -12.39
N ASN A 220 5.63 35.39 -13.49
CA ASN A 220 7.01 34.98 -13.78
C ASN A 220 7.92 36.18 -14.15
N GLN A 221 7.34 37.35 -14.48
CA GLN A 221 8.05 38.57 -14.84
C GLN A 221 8.18 39.59 -13.69
N THR A 222 7.52 39.33 -12.57
CA THR A 222 7.58 40.20 -11.39
C THR A 222 8.68 39.72 -10.46
N SER A 223 9.55 40.61 -9.96
CA SER A 223 10.61 40.20 -9.04
C SER A 223 10.01 39.58 -7.77
N SER A 224 10.59 38.47 -7.32
CA SER A 224 10.10 37.74 -6.15
C SER A 224 10.13 38.56 -4.89
N GLU A 225 11.11 39.42 -4.72
CA GLU A 225 11.18 40.32 -3.58
C GLU A 225 9.93 41.20 -3.45
N THR A 226 9.35 41.64 -4.60
CA THR A 226 8.11 42.38 -4.65
C THR A 226 6.90 41.51 -4.33
N LEU A 227 6.92 40.23 -4.75
CA LEU A 227 5.84 39.29 -4.51
C LEU A 227 5.85 38.75 -3.07
N GLU A 228 7.03 38.45 -2.53
CA GLU A 228 7.17 38.04 -1.11
C GLU A 228 6.65 39.11 -0.15
N ASN A 229 6.84 40.40 -0.45
CA ASN A 229 6.36 41.49 0.35
C ASN A 229 4.87 41.79 0.15
N SER A 230 4.20 41.21 -0.82
CA SER A 230 2.79 41.39 -1.08
C SER A 230 1.92 40.46 -0.24
N LYS A 231 1.31 40.97 0.83
CA LYS A 231 0.35 40.20 1.67
C LYS A 231 -0.78 39.57 0.85
N VAL A 232 -1.23 40.23 -0.21
CA VAL A 232 -2.30 39.74 -1.08
C VAL A 232 -1.83 38.53 -1.87
N PHE A 233 -0.60 38.56 -2.38
CA PHE A 233 0.00 37.42 -3.08
C PHE A 233 0.17 36.22 -2.15
N GLN A 234 0.78 36.44 -0.98
CA GLN A 234 0.97 35.40 0.03
C GLN A 234 -0.33 34.70 0.42
N LEU A 235 -1.40 35.49 0.69
CA LEU A 235 -2.71 34.95 1.04
C LEU A 235 -3.34 34.15 -0.11
N ARG A 236 -3.18 34.61 -1.37
CA ARG A 236 -3.69 33.90 -2.54
C ARG A 236 -2.99 32.55 -2.74
N VAL A 237 -1.67 32.53 -2.69
CA VAL A 237 -0.90 31.27 -2.83
C VAL A 237 -1.21 30.31 -1.68
N LYS A 238 -1.23 30.80 -0.45
CA LYS A 238 -1.62 30.02 0.73
C LYS A 238 -3.00 29.37 0.56
N ASN A 239 -3.98 30.12 0.05
CA ASN A 239 -5.32 29.59 -0.22
C ASN A 239 -5.32 28.54 -1.36
N ILE A 240 -4.50 28.71 -2.38
CA ILE A 240 -4.37 27.74 -3.47
C ILE A 240 -3.77 26.43 -2.94
N VAL A 241 -2.70 26.53 -2.17
CA VAL A 241 -2.03 25.36 -1.58
C VAL A 241 -2.99 24.62 -0.62
N ASN A 242 -3.67 25.34 0.27
CA ASN A 242 -4.61 24.72 1.19
C ASN A 242 -5.76 24.01 0.46
N LYS A 243 -6.31 24.63 -0.59
CA LYS A 243 -7.35 23.98 -1.41
C LYS A 243 -6.81 22.75 -2.13
N ALA A 244 -5.61 22.82 -2.71
CA ALA A 244 -4.98 21.70 -3.37
C ALA A 244 -4.75 20.53 -2.38
N GLN A 245 -4.32 20.82 -1.17
CA GLN A 245 -4.14 19.82 -0.12
C GLN A 245 -5.48 19.18 0.30
N THR A 246 -6.53 19.98 0.47
CA THR A 246 -7.88 19.47 0.78
C THR A 246 -8.38 18.52 -0.32
N VAL A 247 -8.28 18.92 -1.60
CA VAL A 247 -8.68 18.07 -2.74
C VAL A 247 -7.88 16.77 -2.77
N SER A 248 -6.57 16.84 -2.51
CA SER A 248 -5.72 15.65 -2.42
C SER A 248 -6.15 14.70 -1.30
N GLU A 249 -6.45 15.24 -0.11
CA GLU A 249 -6.90 14.46 1.04
C GLU A 249 -8.26 13.79 0.78
N GLU A 250 -9.24 14.56 0.27
CA GLU A 250 -10.57 14.04 -0.07
C GLU A 250 -10.47 12.93 -1.12
N THR A 251 -9.69 13.14 -2.18
CA THR A 251 -9.46 12.13 -3.22
C THR A 251 -8.83 10.85 -2.63
N SER A 252 -7.86 11.02 -1.74
CA SER A 252 -7.20 9.88 -1.07
C SER A 252 -8.15 9.11 -0.16
N ILE A 253 -9.09 9.78 0.52
CA ILE A 253 -10.14 9.15 1.33
C ILE A 253 -11.05 8.32 0.42
N VAL A 254 -11.58 8.93 -0.65
CA VAL A 254 -12.46 8.23 -1.61
C VAL A 254 -11.77 7.00 -2.22
N GLN A 255 -10.49 7.12 -2.60
CA GLN A 255 -9.75 5.98 -3.13
C GLN A 255 -9.61 4.85 -2.09
N ARG A 256 -9.35 5.17 -0.82
CA ARG A 256 -9.30 4.16 0.25
C ARG A 256 -10.65 3.52 0.54
N GLU A 257 -11.73 4.30 0.48
CA GLU A 257 -13.11 3.79 0.62
C GLU A 257 -13.45 2.83 -0.51
N MET A 258 -13.19 3.20 -1.77
CA MET A 258 -13.38 2.35 -2.93
C MET A 258 -12.58 1.05 -2.81
N ALA A 259 -11.30 1.14 -2.47
CA ALA A 259 -10.44 -0.02 -2.27
C ALA A 259 -10.99 -0.95 -1.17
N ASN A 260 -11.53 -0.41 -0.08
CA ASN A 260 -12.14 -1.19 1.00
C ASN A 260 -13.46 -1.86 0.57
N GLU A 261 -14.28 -1.20 -0.24
CA GLU A 261 -15.52 -1.77 -0.81
C GLU A 261 -15.20 -2.96 -1.76
N PHE A 262 -14.22 -2.80 -2.64
CA PHE A 262 -13.75 -3.89 -3.49
C PHE A 262 -13.24 -5.07 -2.67
N GLU A 263 -12.44 -4.81 -1.64
CA GLU A 263 -11.89 -5.85 -0.78
C GLU A 263 -12.99 -6.60 0.01
N LYS A 264 -14.08 -5.94 0.41
CA LYS A 264 -15.22 -6.62 1.04
C LYS A 264 -15.81 -7.70 0.13
N SER A 265 -16.02 -7.39 -1.15
CA SER A 265 -16.54 -8.33 -2.13
C SER A 265 -15.59 -9.52 -2.33
N ILE A 266 -14.30 -9.24 -2.50
CA ILE A 266 -13.27 -10.28 -2.65
C ILE A 266 -13.13 -11.10 -1.37
N SER A 267 -13.26 -10.49 -0.19
CA SER A 267 -13.15 -11.18 1.09
C SER A 267 -14.24 -12.24 1.27
N VAL A 268 -15.48 -11.94 0.91
CA VAL A 268 -16.58 -12.91 0.95
C VAL A 268 -16.30 -14.11 0.04
N GLN A 269 -15.85 -13.86 -1.19
CA GLN A 269 -15.49 -14.91 -2.12
C GLN A 269 -14.31 -15.75 -1.62
N ARG A 270 -13.29 -15.09 -1.08
CA ARG A 270 -12.13 -15.75 -0.47
C ARG A 270 -12.53 -16.69 0.66
N ASP A 271 -13.36 -16.23 1.56
CA ASP A 271 -13.78 -17.01 2.71
C ASP A 271 -14.58 -18.24 2.31
N LEU A 272 -15.42 -18.16 1.27
CA LEU A 272 -16.10 -19.30 0.67
C LEU A 272 -15.12 -20.31 0.08
N ILE A 273 -14.18 -19.86 -0.70
CA ILE A 273 -13.16 -20.72 -1.36
C ILE A 273 -12.25 -21.37 -0.31
N TYR A 274 -11.83 -20.63 0.70
CA TYR A 274 -11.03 -21.19 1.79
C TYR A 274 -11.79 -22.20 2.64
N LYS A 275 -13.08 -21.97 2.84
CA LYS A 275 -13.93 -22.95 3.53
C LYS A 275 -14.00 -24.25 2.74
N GLU A 276 -14.23 -24.19 1.44
CA GLU A 276 -14.24 -25.39 0.57
C GLU A 276 -12.84 -26.05 0.53
N ARG A 277 -11.78 -25.28 0.40
CA ARG A 277 -10.41 -25.77 0.39
C ARG A 277 -10.04 -26.50 1.69
N ASN A 278 -10.39 -25.91 2.82
CA ASN A 278 -10.13 -26.50 4.13
C ASN A 278 -10.98 -27.74 4.37
N LEU A 279 -12.24 -27.79 3.91
CA LEU A 279 -13.06 -29.00 3.95
C LEU A 279 -12.42 -30.15 3.17
N ILE A 280 -11.86 -29.90 1.99
CA ILE A 280 -11.15 -30.92 1.21
C ILE A 280 -9.91 -31.43 1.95
N LEU A 281 -9.14 -30.51 2.56
CA LEU A 281 -7.97 -30.88 3.36
C LEU A 281 -8.34 -31.75 4.56
N ASP A 282 -9.39 -31.37 5.28
CA ASP A 282 -9.83 -32.07 6.47
C ASP A 282 -10.46 -33.44 6.14
N MET A 283 -11.26 -33.52 5.08
CA MET A 283 -11.88 -34.78 4.64
C MET A 283 -10.86 -35.82 4.23
N VAL A 284 -9.79 -35.41 3.52
CA VAL A 284 -8.72 -36.33 3.13
C VAL A 284 -7.90 -36.78 4.34
N ASN A 285 -7.57 -35.85 5.26
CA ASN A 285 -6.84 -36.19 6.48
C ASN A 285 -7.61 -37.18 7.38
N LYS A 286 -8.96 -37.13 7.33
CA LYS A 286 -9.85 -38.03 8.09
C LYS A 286 -10.25 -39.29 7.32
N ASN A 287 -9.71 -39.53 6.12
CA ASN A 287 -10.14 -40.58 5.19
C ASN A 287 -11.66 -40.59 4.89
N GLN A 288 -12.27 -39.40 4.91
CA GLN A 288 -13.71 -39.21 4.65
C GLN A 288 -14.00 -38.57 3.28
N PHE A 289 -12.98 -38.43 2.45
CA PHE A 289 -13.12 -37.77 1.15
C PHE A 289 -13.80 -38.70 0.13
N ASP A 290 -15.04 -38.39 -0.21
CA ASP A 290 -15.80 -39.11 -1.24
C ASP A 290 -15.55 -38.49 -2.62
N TYR A 291 -14.46 -38.94 -3.26
CA TYR A 291 -14.10 -38.52 -4.62
C TYR A 291 -15.11 -39.00 -5.69
N LYS A 292 -15.89 -40.04 -5.39
CA LYS A 292 -16.94 -40.55 -6.27
C LYS A 292 -18.11 -39.57 -6.32
N GLN A 293 -18.55 -39.08 -5.16
CA GLN A 293 -19.62 -38.09 -5.10
C GLN A 293 -19.17 -36.76 -5.73
N LEU A 294 -17.95 -36.33 -5.49
CA LEU A 294 -17.41 -35.12 -6.13
C LEU A 294 -17.39 -35.25 -7.66
N ALA A 295 -16.91 -36.39 -8.19
CA ALA A 295 -16.88 -36.63 -9.63
C ALA A 295 -18.32 -36.61 -10.22
N LYS A 296 -19.27 -37.17 -9.46
CA LYS A 296 -20.70 -37.19 -9.85
C LYS A 296 -21.27 -35.78 -10.01
N ASP A 297 -20.95 -34.91 -9.06
CA ASP A 297 -21.42 -33.52 -9.05
C ASP A 297 -20.76 -32.70 -10.18
N VAL A 298 -19.47 -32.94 -10.44
CA VAL A 298 -18.75 -32.33 -11.58
C VAL A 298 -19.37 -32.75 -12.89
N PHE A 299 -19.58 -34.05 -13.12
CA PHE A 299 -20.17 -34.54 -14.37
C PHE A 299 -21.58 -33.99 -14.59
N ARG A 300 -22.42 -33.90 -13.56
CA ARG A 300 -23.74 -33.26 -13.65
C ARG A 300 -23.67 -31.80 -14.08
N LYS A 301 -22.70 -31.05 -13.57
CA LYS A 301 -22.48 -29.64 -13.97
C LYS A 301 -21.98 -29.55 -15.40
N ASP A 302 -21.01 -30.39 -15.79
CA ASP A 302 -20.41 -30.36 -17.11
C ASP A 302 -21.41 -30.74 -18.22
N LEU A 303 -22.25 -31.76 -17.98
CA LEU A 303 -23.30 -32.12 -18.92
C LEU A 303 -24.25 -30.96 -19.21
N LYS A 304 -24.54 -30.11 -18.21
CA LYS A 304 -25.37 -28.90 -18.40
C LYS A 304 -24.62 -27.80 -19.14
N ILE A 305 -23.37 -27.56 -18.76
CA ILE A 305 -22.54 -26.46 -19.32
C ILE A 305 -22.24 -26.73 -20.79
N PHE A 306 -21.86 -27.96 -21.14
CA PHE A 306 -21.46 -28.34 -22.49
C PHE A 306 -22.64 -28.84 -23.35
N ASN A 307 -23.86 -28.86 -22.80
CA ASN A 307 -25.09 -29.30 -23.47
C ASN A 307 -24.94 -30.66 -24.19
N ILE A 308 -24.38 -31.66 -23.47
CA ILE A 308 -24.09 -33.00 -23.99
C ILE A 308 -25.38 -33.81 -23.98
N ASN A 309 -25.96 -34.03 -25.16
CA ASN A 309 -27.27 -34.65 -25.33
C ASN A 309 -27.24 -35.84 -26.31
N ASP A 310 -26.07 -36.20 -26.83
CA ASP A 310 -25.91 -37.29 -27.78
C ASP A 310 -24.73 -38.20 -27.44
N GLU A 311 -24.72 -39.40 -27.98
CA GLU A 311 -23.69 -40.42 -27.73
C GLU A 311 -22.29 -39.95 -28.16
N LYS A 312 -22.19 -39.22 -29.28
CA LYS A 312 -20.93 -38.68 -29.79
C LYS A 312 -20.37 -37.63 -28.83
N GLY A 313 -21.22 -36.77 -28.28
CA GLY A 313 -20.83 -35.78 -27.27
C GLY A 313 -20.29 -36.42 -26.00
N VAL A 314 -20.94 -37.51 -25.51
CA VAL A 314 -20.46 -38.26 -24.33
C VAL A 314 -19.10 -38.89 -24.60
N ILE A 315 -18.93 -39.55 -25.76
CA ILE A 315 -17.68 -40.20 -26.17
C ILE A 315 -16.57 -39.15 -26.30
N ASN A 316 -16.83 -38.03 -26.96
CA ASN A 316 -15.87 -36.91 -27.05
C ASN A 316 -15.50 -36.36 -25.70
N TYR A 317 -16.45 -36.25 -24.77
CA TYR A 317 -16.20 -35.80 -23.41
C TYR A 317 -15.24 -36.76 -22.68
N VAL A 318 -15.46 -38.09 -22.80
CA VAL A 318 -14.57 -39.10 -22.22
C VAL A 318 -13.17 -38.99 -22.78
N TYR A 319 -13.00 -38.89 -24.09
CA TYR A 319 -11.67 -38.75 -24.72
C TYR A 319 -10.95 -37.48 -24.28
N LYS A 320 -11.69 -36.40 -24.15
CA LYS A 320 -11.10 -35.10 -23.82
C LYS A 320 -10.75 -34.92 -22.36
N ASN A 321 -11.55 -35.53 -21.47
CA ASN A 321 -11.48 -35.23 -20.05
C ASN A 321 -11.14 -36.44 -19.15
N LEU A 322 -11.38 -37.69 -19.61
CA LEU A 322 -11.18 -38.88 -18.80
C LEU A 322 -10.08 -39.78 -19.32
N SER A 323 -10.07 -40.17 -20.58
CA SER A 323 -9.12 -41.13 -21.12
C SER A 323 -8.88 -41.03 -22.61
N PHE A 324 -7.60 -41.04 -23.00
CA PHE A 324 -7.21 -41.14 -24.41
C PHE A 324 -7.35 -42.54 -24.98
N ASN A 325 -7.37 -43.58 -24.15
CA ASN A 325 -7.45 -45.00 -24.55
C ASN A 325 -8.83 -45.61 -24.23
N PHE A 326 -9.86 -44.85 -24.51
CA PHE A 326 -11.24 -45.29 -24.29
C PHE A 326 -11.66 -46.20 -25.44
N GLU A 327 -11.93 -47.49 -25.14
CA GLU A 327 -12.55 -48.41 -26.06
C GLU A 327 -14.06 -48.46 -25.78
N THR A 328 -14.86 -48.15 -26.81
CA THR A 328 -16.31 -48.28 -26.73
C THR A 328 -16.68 -49.76 -26.81
N ASN A 329 -16.78 -50.42 -25.67
CA ASN A 329 -17.20 -51.84 -25.58
C ASN A 329 -18.70 -51.97 -25.82
N ASN A 330 -19.27 -51.55 -26.96
CA ASN A 330 -20.70 -51.69 -27.33
C ASN A 330 -21.70 -51.41 -26.18
N GLU A 331 -21.32 -50.69 -25.15
CA GLU A 331 -22.23 -50.29 -24.10
C GLU A 331 -23.20 -49.24 -24.66
N LYS A 332 -24.48 -49.57 -24.72
CA LYS A 332 -25.53 -48.64 -25.12
C LYS A 332 -25.69 -47.57 -24.02
N ILE A 333 -25.35 -46.33 -24.37
CA ILE A 333 -25.56 -45.18 -23.48
C ILE A 333 -26.99 -44.68 -23.70
N ASP A 334 -27.81 -44.69 -22.64
CA ASP A 334 -29.12 -44.05 -22.70
C ASP A 334 -28.93 -42.52 -22.55
N VAL A 335 -28.79 -41.83 -23.68
CA VAL A 335 -28.58 -40.40 -23.79
C VAL A 335 -29.78 -39.55 -23.40
N TYR A 336 -30.97 -40.16 -23.34
CA TYR A 336 -32.21 -39.47 -22.93
C TYR A 336 -32.32 -39.32 -21.40
N ASN A 337 -31.54 -40.09 -20.64
CA ASN A 337 -31.49 -40.03 -19.19
C ASN A 337 -30.14 -39.49 -18.72
N GLN A 338 -30.15 -38.26 -18.20
CA GLN A 338 -28.97 -37.59 -17.71
C GLN A 338 -28.23 -38.37 -16.60
N GLU A 339 -28.96 -39.05 -15.72
CA GLU A 339 -28.35 -39.91 -14.68
C GLU A 339 -27.68 -41.16 -15.25
N SER A 340 -28.18 -41.69 -16.38
CA SER A 340 -27.54 -42.80 -17.10
C SER A 340 -26.17 -42.37 -17.62
N ILE A 341 -26.08 -41.19 -18.21
CA ILE A 341 -24.81 -40.61 -18.71
C ILE A 341 -23.85 -40.40 -17.53
N VAL A 342 -24.32 -39.82 -16.43
CA VAL A 342 -23.49 -39.59 -15.22
C VAL A 342 -22.97 -40.93 -14.68
N ASN A 343 -23.83 -41.97 -14.60
CA ASN A 343 -23.39 -43.26 -14.09
C ASN A 343 -22.35 -43.92 -15.01
N PHE A 344 -22.51 -43.78 -16.32
CA PHE A 344 -21.55 -44.25 -17.31
C PHE A 344 -20.18 -43.55 -17.10
N LEU A 345 -20.17 -42.22 -16.99
CA LEU A 345 -18.93 -41.44 -16.72
C LEU A 345 -18.29 -41.83 -15.40
N ILE A 346 -19.08 -42.05 -14.35
CA ILE A 346 -18.57 -42.50 -13.04
C ILE A 346 -17.96 -43.91 -13.13
N GLN A 347 -18.60 -44.83 -13.86
CA GLN A 347 -18.05 -46.17 -14.02
C GLN A 347 -16.66 -46.13 -14.66
N HIS A 348 -16.50 -45.39 -15.75
CA HIS A 348 -15.20 -45.23 -16.41
C HIS A 348 -14.17 -44.49 -15.53
N PHE A 349 -14.58 -43.47 -14.86
CA PHE A 349 -13.70 -42.76 -13.89
C PHE A 349 -13.21 -43.71 -12.80
N MET A 350 -14.10 -44.53 -12.23
CA MET A 350 -13.77 -45.47 -11.16
C MET A 350 -12.88 -46.62 -11.64
N GLN A 351 -13.09 -47.10 -12.87
CA GLN A 351 -12.26 -48.11 -13.49
C GLN A 351 -10.81 -47.62 -13.62
N GLN A 352 -10.62 -46.42 -14.20
CA GLN A 352 -9.29 -45.82 -14.34
C GLN A 352 -8.65 -45.52 -12.98
N PHE A 353 -9.44 -45.05 -12.03
CA PHE A 353 -8.98 -44.82 -10.67
C PHE A 353 -8.44 -46.12 -10.04
N GLY A 354 -9.19 -47.23 -10.15
CA GLY A 354 -8.80 -48.53 -9.65
C GLY A 354 -7.53 -49.09 -10.31
N ASP A 355 -7.42 -48.94 -11.64
CA ASP A 355 -6.22 -49.37 -12.38
C ASP A 355 -4.97 -48.58 -12.04
N ASN A 356 -5.10 -47.29 -11.86
CA ASN A 356 -4.01 -46.44 -11.41
C ASN A 356 -3.63 -46.73 -9.96
N GLN A 357 -4.59 -47.03 -9.08
CA GLN A 357 -4.33 -47.41 -7.70
C GLN A 357 -3.54 -48.72 -7.59
N LYS A 358 -3.84 -49.72 -8.44
CA LYS A 358 -3.11 -50.99 -8.50
C LYS A 358 -1.66 -50.82 -8.97
N LYS A 359 -1.40 -49.79 -9.81
CA LYS A 359 -0.06 -49.47 -10.33
C LYS A 359 0.76 -48.62 -9.34
N ALA A 360 0.13 -47.96 -8.36
CA ALA A 360 0.82 -47.12 -7.40
C ALA A 360 1.46 -47.96 -6.28
N ALA A 361 2.71 -47.69 -5.96
CA ALA A 361 3.43 -48.33 -4.87
C ALA A 361 2.88 -48.00 -3.47
N ASP A 362 2.27 -46.81 -3.33
CA ASP A 362 1.64 -46.35 -2.09
C ASP A 362 0.11 -46.26 -2.28
N PRO A 363 -0.67 -47.00 -1.49
CA PRO A 363 -2.15 -46.97 -1.57
C PRO A 363 -2.74 -45.56 -1.39
N TYR A 364 -2.05 -44.68 -0.64
CA TYR A 364 -2.48 -43.31 -0.38
C TYR A 364 -1.98 -42.31 -1.43
N PHE A 365 -1.11 -42.73 -2.33
CA PHE A 365 -0.52 -41.86 -3.34
C PHE A 365 -1.59 -41.19 -4.23
N ILE A 366 -2.56 -41.95 -4.71
CA ILE A 366 -3.60 -41.45 -5.60
C ILE A 366 -4.53 -40.48 -4.88
N LEU A 367 -4.90 -40.78 -3.64
CA LEU A 367 -5.73 -39.87 -2.83
C LEU A 367 -5.02 -38.52 -2.60
N ARG A 368 -3.73 -38.58 -2.26
CA ARG A 368 -2.92 -37.36 -2.11
C ARG A 368 -2.74 -36.61 -3.43
N PHE A 369 -2.62 -37.35 -4.53
CA PHE A 369 -2.53 -36.74 -5.86
C PHE A 369 -3.83 -36.02 -6.25
N ILE A 370 -4.98 -36.64 -6.04
CA ILE A 370 -6.30 -36.04 -6.28
C ILE A 370 -6.47 -34.80 -5.39
N GLN A 371 -6.17 -34.91 -4.10
CA GLN A 371 -6.23 -33.78 -3.17
C GLN A 371 -5.41 -32.59 -3.68
N LYS A 372 -4.13 -32.84 -4.02
CA LYS A 372 -3.26 -31.79 -4.55
C LYS A 372 -3.77 -31.21 -5.85
N SER A 373 -4.32 -32.03 -6.73
CA SER A 373 -4.87 -31.60 -8.02
C SER A 373 -6.11 -30.71 -7.84
N ILE A 374 -7.01 -31.08 -6.93
CA ILE A 374 -8.20 -30.28 -6.63
C ILE A 374 -7.80 -28.96 -5.99
N ILE A 375 -6.91 -28.98 -5.00
CA ILE A 375 -6.42 -27.76 -4.36
C ILE A 375 -5.74 -26.84 -5.39
N LYS A 376 -4.89 -27.41 -6.25
CA LYS A 376 -4.23 -26.65 -7.33
C LYS A 376 -5.26 -26.06 -8.31
N ALA A 377 -6.29 -26.79 -8.66
CA ALA A 377 -7.36 -26.29 -9.54
C ALA A 377 -8.14 -25.14 -8.88
N ILE A 378 -8.46 -25.26 -7.59
CA ILE A 378 -9.10 -24.18 -6.81
C ILE A 378 -8.19 -22.95 -6.76
N ASP A 379 -6.90 -23.14 -6.46
CA ASP A 379 -5.94 -22.05 -6.36
C ASP A 379 -5.78 -21.33 -7.73
N ILE A 380 -5.70 -22.06 -8.84
CA ILE A 380 -5.60 -21.49 -10.19
C ILE A 380 -6.89 -20.71 -10.54
N ALA A 381 -8.05 -21.31 -10.31
CA ALA A 381 -9.34 -20.67 -10.59
C ALA A 381 -9.57 -19.40 -9.73
N TRP A 382 -8.96 -19.32 -8.56
CA TRP A 382 -9.00 -18.15 -7.70
C TRP A 382 -8.02 -17.05 -8.11
N ILE A 383 -6.82 -17.42 -8.54
CA ILE A 383 -5.76 -16.46 -8.92
C ILE A 383 -6.20 -15.62 -10.13
N GLU A 384 -6.88 -16.22 -11.08
CA GLU A 384 -7.26 -15.57 -12.34
C GLU A 384 -8.16 -14.33 -12.12
N PRO A 385 -9.31 -14.41 -11.41
CA PRO A 385 -10.14 -13.24 -11.08
C PRO A 385 -9.43 -12.22 -10.20
N VAL A 386 -8.64 -12.66 -9.22
CA VAL A 386 -7.92 -11.76 -8.31
C VAL A 386 -6.85 -10.96 -9.04
N SER A 387 -6.17 -11.55 -10.01
CA SER A 387 -5.17 -10.86 -10.83
C SER A 387 -5.80 -9.72 -11.65
N TYR A 388 -6.98 -9.93 -12.20
CA TYR A 388 -7.71 -8.89 -12.96
C TYR A 388 -8.18 -7.75 -12.05
N THR A 389 -8.65 -8.03 -10.87
CA THR A 389 -9.12 -7.00 -9.93
C THR A 389 -7.99 -6.12 -9.39
N HIS A 390 -6.78 -6.65 -9.22
CA HIS A 390 -5.60 -5.86 -8.84
C HIS A 390 -5.05 -4.97 -9.96
N LEU A 391 -5.23 -5.36 -11.23
CA LEU A 391 -4.79 -4.56 -12.39
C LEU A 391 -5.72 -3.36 -12.68
N THR A 392 -6.95 -3.39 -12.21
CA THR A 392 -7.96 -2.35 -12.46
C THR A 392 -8.10 -1.33 -11.34
N LEU A 393 -7.44 -1.54 -10.20
CA LEU A 393 -7.40 -0.54 -9.15
C LEU A 393 -6.38 0.55 -9.52
N PRO A 394 -6.75 1.84 -9.50
CA PRO A 394 -5.81 2.93 -9.70
C PRO A 394 -4.76 2.90 -8.58
N THR A 395 -3.51 2.74 -8.98
CA THR A 395 -2.32 2.82 -8.10
C THR A 395 -2.04 4.26 -7.69
#